data_7ed89de321f7d388d18879cb280233d1
#
_entry.id   7ed89de321f7d388d18879cb280233d1
#
_cell.length_a   1.000
_cell.length_b   1.000
_cell.length_c   1.000
_cell.angle_alpha   90.00
_cell.angle_beta   90.00
_cell.angle_gamma   90.00
#
_symmetry.space_group_name_H-M   'P 1'
#
loop_
_entity.id
_entity.type
_entity.pdbx_description
1 polymer ?
#
loop_
_entity_poly.entity_id
_entity_poly.type
_entity_poly.pdbx_seq_one_letter_code
_entity_poly.pdbx_strand_id
1 'polypeptide(L)'
;MVSMKTWTHCLWSWLCVGMMGAVPAEVSGALSKTDGQKWNMALGAEVFSGSCYGAGYEPGHVADGDFGTRWASAGLSGTVWLTLDLKGERTFNCIDVYETEGYKGRIEEIVVSVSRDGIDWKRWQHRRPGDARTVLTGNNVTARYVQVSFLECSPEGINVDEIGIYNDPQAVATPEPAAWRKDAPGWIRQQPSREANVYQRRKAHLKYGMFIHYGMNTFLGQEWTDGSSPASAYHPDLSTLNPEAWVKAAYEGGMNFIVLVTKHHDGFALWNTAVGTYNINHTGRKGDRRDIVKEVADACRKYGIKLGLYYSAWDRNWDRNHTQASTGLDRVQLAQEYNDFALAQITELMDGRYGEISEFWIDGAWVKSNKAWEFGRMYDTVKRLQPSCQMAVNTCIRCGRTPDQYQGGEEIYYFPSDFRLHDPMFTRRGADADPKVYRREGQDYYLPFEATVCMNNSWFWSEKNNAESVMSADKIKAAYEHMVEQGNTLVVNLAPGK
;
A
#
# COMPACT_ATOMS: atom_id res chain seq x y z
N MET A 1 13.92 -40.73 23.11
CA MET A 1 15.16 -40.31 23.83
C MET A 1 16.08 -39.67 22.81
N VAL A 2 16.19 -38.37 22.81
CA VAL A 2 17.33 -37.53 22.43
C VAL A 2 16.90 -36.09 22.72
N SER A 3 17.38 -35.61 23.72
CA SER A 3 17.97 -34.38 24.26
C SER A 3 17.57 -33.03 23.66
N MET A 4 16.83 -32.28 24.45
CA MET A 4 16.75 -30.81 24.41
C MET A 4 18.14 -30.18 24.63
N LYS A 5 18.47 -29.17 23.87
CA LYS A 5 19.51 -28.18 24.22
C LYS A 5 18.88 -26.81 24.25
N THR A 6 18.81 -26.33 25.47
CA THR A 6 18.55 -24.98 25.95
C THR A 6 19.56 -23.98 25.41
N TRP A 7 19.08 -22.81 24.95
CA TRP A 7 19.90 -21.62 24.86
C TRP A 7 19.42 -20.58 25.85
N THR A 8 20.28 -20.31 26.81
CA THR A 8 20.10 -19.32 27.87
C THR A 8 20.71 -17.98 27.50
N HIS A 9 19.95 -16.95 27.69
CA HIS A 9 20.27 -15.56 28.08
C HIS A 9 21.65 -14.95 27.83
N CYS A 10 21.65 -13.77 27.20
CA CYS A 10 22.55 -12.67 27.53
C CYS A 10 21.76 -11.37 27.67
N LEU A 11 21.38 -11.09 28.94
CA LEU A 11 21.06 -9.76 29.45
C LEU A 11 22.38 -9.07 29.79
N TRP A 12 22.66 -7.92 29.18
CA TRP A 12 23.67 -6.99 29.67
C TRP A 12 22.99 -5.68 30.05
N SER A 13 22.81 -5.52 31.35
CA SER A 13 22.52 -4.26 31.99
C SER A 13 23.82 -3.46 32.11
N TRP A 14 23.84 -2.22 31.63
CA TRP A 14 24.85 -1.24 31.94
C TRP A 14 24.29 -0.18 32.85
N LEU A 15 24.67 -0.28 34.13
CA LEU A 15 24.70 0.85 35.06
C LEU A 15 25.93 1.70 34.68
N CYS A 16 25.76 2.94 34.32
CA CYS A 16 26.81 3.93 34.34
C CYS A 16 26.62 4.90 35.50
N VAL A 17 27.46 4.75 36.45
CA VAL A 17 27.75 5.75 37.51
C VAL A 17 28.47 6.92 36.89
N GLY A 18 28.07 8.13 37.27
CA GLY A 18 28.61 9.36 36.73
C GLY A 18 30.08 9.58 37.06
N MET A 19 30.79 10.13 36.07
CA MET A 19 31.96 10.99 36.26
C MET A 19 31.82 12.20 35.38
N MET A 20 31.73 13.36 36.01
CA MET A 20 31.94 14.63 35.38
C MET A 20 33.36 14.70 34.85
N GLY A 21 33.53 14.64 33.56
CA GLY A 21 34.75 14.87 32.84
C GLY A 21 34.55 16.07 31.90
N ALA A 22 35.41 17.02 32.01
CA ALA A 22 35.42 18.33 31.30
C ALA A 22 35.17 18.16 29.79
N VAL A 23 34.30 19.01 29.27
CA VAL A 23 34.13 19.30 27.85
C VAL A 23 35.42 19.83 27.27
N PRO A 24 36.06 19.24 26.26
CA PRO A 24 37.03 19.94 25.45
C PRO A 24 36.30 20.92 24.56
N ALA A 25 36.57 22.17 24.73
CA ALA A 25 36.22 23.23 23.80
C ALA A 25 36.88 22.99 22.44
N GLU A 26 36.15 23.38 21.39
CA GLU A 26 36.64 23.76 20.10
C GLU A 26 37.31 22.70 19.22
N VAL A 27 36.49 22.02 18.40
CA VAL A 27 36.84 21.84 17.00
C VAL A 27 35.98 22.80 16.16
N SER A 28 36.29 24.10 16.25
CA SER A 28 35.93 25.06 15.24
C SER A 28 36.94 24.95 14.09
N GLY A 29 36.83 23.83 13.32
CA GLY A 29 37.33 23.85 11.96
C GLY A 29 36.38 24.74 11.16
N ALA A 30 36.73 26.05 11.09
CA ALA A 30 36.15 26.99 10.17
C ALA A 30 36.38 26.47 8.76
N LEU A 31 35.41 25.70 8.22
CA LEU A 31 35.28 25.52 6.78
C LEU A 31 35.00 26.93 6.23
N SER A 32 36.00 27.47 5.54
CA SER A 32 35.92 28.75 4.84
C SER A 32 34.66 28.73 3.99
N LYS A 33 33.82 29.76 4.15
CA LYS A 33 32.74 30.09 3.21
C LYS A 33 33.33 30.25 1.82
N THR A 34 33.34 29.17 1.05
CA THR A 34 33.46 29.26 -0.40
C THR A 34 32.04 29.54 -0.90
N ASP A 35 31.88 30.62 -1.61
CA ASP A 35 30.64 31.07 -2.23
C ASP A 35 29.88 29.91 -2.89
N GLY A 36 28.62 29.66 -2.48
CA GLY A 36 27.66 28.82 -3.18
C GLY A 36 27.41 27.44 -2.62
N GLN A 37 28.06 27.02 -1.54
CA GLN A 37 27.78 25.66 -0.98
C GLN A 37 26.51 25.69 -0.14
N LYS A 38 25.48 24.94 -0.65
CA LYS A 38 24.21 24.78 0.02
C LYS A 38 24.38 23.94 1.28
N TRP A 39 23.72 24.31 2.37
CA TRP A 39 23.73 23.52 3.61
C TRP A 39 22.92 22.25 3.43
N ASN A 40 23.56 21.08 3.55
CA ASN A 40 22.90 19.78 3.55
C ASN A 40 22.24 19.52 4.91
N MET A 41 20.90 19.55 4.96
CA MET A 41 20.11 19.33 6.18
C MET A 41 20.03 17.85 6.57
N ALA A 42 20.43 16.92 5.70
CA ALA A 42 20.46 15.49 5.99
C ALA A 42 21.69 15.09 6.80
N LEU A 43 22.75 15.89 6.83
CA LEU A 43 23.98 15.55 7.56
C LEU A 43 23.71 15.27 9.04
N GLY A 44 24.09 14.07 9.48
CA GLY A 44 23.90 13.58 10.84
C GLY A 44 22.44 13.22 11.18
N ALA A 45 21.56 13.12 10.20
CA ALA A 45 20.23 12.57 10.39
C ALA A 45 20.33 11.11 10.90
N GLU A 46 19.35 10.71 11.71
CA GLU A 46 19.18 9.31 12.03
C GLU A 46 18.43 8.62 10.88
N VAL A 47 19.02 7.55 10.33
CA VAL A 47 18.48 6.91 9.13
C VAL A 47 18.01 5.49 9.42
N PHE A 48 16.77 5.20 9.05
CA PHE A 48 16.13 3.90 9.18
C PHE A 48 15.91 3.30 7.79
N SER A 49 16.05 1.97 7.68
CA SER A 49 15.75 1.23 6.47
C SER A 49 15.10 -0.11 6.80
N GLY A 50 14.23 -0.57 5.93
CA GLY A 50 13.69 -1.94 5.97
C GLY A 50 14.64 -2.99 5.40
N SER A 51 15.79 -2.58 4.83
CA SER A 51 16.74 -3.46 4.13
C SER A 51 18.17 -2.96 4.30
N CYS A 52 19.10 -3.88 4.59
CA CYS A 52 20.52 -3.60 4.65
C CYS A 52 21.28 -4.85 4.20
N TYR A 53 22.30 -4.68 3.35
CA TYR A 53 23.12 -5.77 2.85
C TYR A 53 23.95 -6.44 3.96
N GLY A 54 24.42 -5.66 4.93
CA GLY A 54 25.21 -6.16 6.05
C GLY A 54 26.14 -5.09 6.64
N ALA A 55 27.06 -5.53 7.50
CA ALA A 55 28.03 -4.66 8.13
C ALA A 55 28.89 -3.89 7.12
N GLY A 56 29.07 -2.60 7.34
CA GLY A 56 29.79 -1.68 6.44
C GLY A 56 28.90 -1.05 5.35
N TYR A 57 27.59 -1.34 5.36
CA TYR A 57 26.62 -0.79 4.41
C TYR A 57 25.37 -0.26 5.12
N GLU A 58 25.56 0.29 6.31
CA GLU A 58 24.50 0.76 7.20
C GLU A 58 23.73 1.95 6.60
N PRO A 59 22.44 2.09 6.91
CA PRO A 59 21.61 3.19 6.40
C PRO A 59 22.16 4.59 6.71
N GLY A 60 22.88 4.76 7.82
CA GLY A 60 23.46 6.03 8.24
C GLY A 60 24.49 6.60 7.26
N HIS A 61 25.11 5.78 6.42
CA HIS A 61 26.11 6.23 5.45
C HIS A 61 25.55 7.21 4.40
N VAL A 62 24.26 7.19 4.13
CA VAL A 62 23.65 8.15 3.18
C VAL A 62 23.52 9.57 3.73
N ALA A 63 23.91 9.80 5.00
CA ALA A 63 23.79 11.09 5.67
C ALA A 63 25.03 11.42 6.52
N ASP A 64 26.18 10.80 6.25
CA ASP A 64 27.43 11.01 6.99
C ASP A 64 28.35 12.04 6.31
N GLY A 65 28.07 12.43 5.06
CA GLY A 65 28.84 13.38 4.28
C GLY A 65 30.11 12.80 3.66
N ASP A 66 30.28 11.49 3.70
CA ASP A 66 31.44 10.78 3.12
C ASP A 66 31.04 9.95 1.89
N PHE A 67 31.31 10.43 0.70
CA PHE A 67 31.09 9.69 -0.55
C PHE A 67 31.97 8.44 -0.71
N GLY A 68 32.86 8.15 0.24
CA GLY A 68 33.61 6.89 0.30
C GLY A 68 32.85 5.77 1.01
N THR A 69 31.78 6.09 1.70
CA THR A 69 30.84 5.14 2.33
C THR A 69 29.56 5.02 1.50
N ARG A 70 28.75 4.01 1.76
CA ARG A 70 27.45 3.84 1.10
C ARG A 70 26.51 2.97 1.90
N TRP A 71 25.23 3.17 1.70
CA TRP A 71 24.23 2.17 2.04
C TRP A 71 24.01 1.23 0.87
N ALA A 72 23.84 -0.05 1.16
CA ALA A 72 23.39 -1.04 0.19
C ALA A 72 22.18 -1.80 0.74
N SER A 73 21.16 -1.97 -0.10
CA SER A 73 20.05 -2.84 0.23
C SER A 73 20.43 -4.31 0.10
N ALA A 74 19.83 -5.20 0.90
CA ALA A 74 19.86 -6.62 0.62
C ALA A 74 19.20 -6.88 -0.74
N GLY A 75 19.74 -7.84 -1.52
CA GLY A 75 19.20 -8.22 -2.82
C GLY A 75 17.77 -8.73 -2.69
N LEU A 76 16.80 -7.89 -2.96
CA LEU A 76 15.36 -8.18 -2.94
C LEU A 76 14.71 -7.44 -4.10
N SER A 77 13.94 -8.11 -4.89
CA SER A 77 13.03 -7.47 -5.83
C SER A 77 11.91 -6.78 -5.05
N GLY A 78 11.69 -5.51 -5.27
CA GLY A 78 10.60 -4.74 -4.67
C GLY A 78 11.01 -3.32 -4.28
N THR A 79 10.16 -2.68 -3.51
CA THR A 79 10.39 -1.35 -2.96
C THR A 79 11.32 -1.41 -1.76
N VAL A 80 12.41 -0.67 -1.81
CA VAL A 80 13.28 -0.39 -0.65
C VAL A 80 13.17 1.07 -0.29
N TRP A 81 13.36 1.39 0.97
CA TRP A 81 13.22 2.76 1.45
C TRP A 81 14.23 3.11 2.55
N LEU A 82 14.51 4.40 2.62
CA LEU A 82 15.26 5.05 3.68
C LEU A 82 14.38 6.13 4.30
N THR A 83 14.33 6.20 5.63
CA THR A 83 13.66 7.27 6.35
C THR A 83 14.70 8.04 7.16
N LEU A 84 14.82 9.34 6.90
CA LEU A 84 15.72 10.24 7.59
C LEU A 84 14.93 11.04 8.63
N ASP A 85 15.33 11.00 9.91
CA ASP A 85 14.90 11.93 10.95
C ASP A 85 15.88 13.12 11.01
N LEU A 86 15.43 14.28 10.57
CA LEU A 86 16.22 15.50 10.56
C LEU A 86 16.36 16.13 11.96
N LYS A 87 15.89 15.42 13.01
CA LYS A 87 15.94 15.82 14.43
C LYS A 87 15.23 17.13 14.77
N GLY A 88 14.41 17.61 13.87
CA GLY A 88 13.60 18.80 13.99
C GLY A 88 12.97 19.18 12.66
N GLU A 89 11.95 20.02 12.69
CA GLU A 89 11.33 20.51 11.46
C GLU A 89 12.33 21.36 10.66
N ARG A 90 12.44 21.06 9.36
CA ARG A 90 13.26 21.77 8.37
C ARG A 90 12.40 22.16 7.19
N THR A 91 12.68 23.32 6.62
CA THR A 91 12.03 23.74 5.36
C THR A 91 13.02 23.56 4.22
N PHE A 92 12.61 22.79 3.20
CA PHE A 92 13.43 22.47 2.04
C PHE A 92 12.59 22.38 0.77
N ASN A 93 13.25 22.39 -0.38
CA ASN A 93 12.64 22.28 -1.70
C ASN A 93 13.49 21.52 -2.72
N CYS A 94 14.60 20.91 -2.28
CA CYS A 94 15.50 20.17 -3.13
C CYS A 94 16.06 18.95 -2.38
N ILE A 95 16.05 17.80 -3.00
CA ILE A 95 16.66 16.57 -2.50
C ILE A 95 17.53 15.99 -3.61
N ASP A 96 18.76 15.66 -3.28
CA ASP A 96 19.71 14.98 -4.14
C ASP A 96 19.88 13.53 -3.65
N VAL A 97 19.84 12.58 -4.57
CA VAL A 97 20.16 11.17 -4.31
C VAL A 97 21.33 10.77 -5.18
N TYR A 98 22.39 10.26 -4.59
CA TYR A 98 23.60 9.84 -5.27
C TYR A 98 23.69 8.31 -5.28
N GLU A 99 23.49 7.69 -6.46
CA GLU A 99 23.77 6.26 -6.66
C GLU A 99 25.28 6.01 -6.71
N THR A 100 25.72 4.94 -6.10
CA THR A 100 27.13 4.54 -6.11
C THR A 100 27.63 4.28 -7.54
N GLU A 101 28.77 4.85 -7.89
CA GLU A 101 29.44 4.56 -9.17
C GLU A 101 29.66 3.04 -9.35
N GLY A 102 29.37 2.51 -10.52
CA GLY A 102 29.42 1.08 -10.80
C GLY A 102 28.15 0.28 -10.43
N TYR A 103 27.20 0.91 -9.74
CA TYR A 103 25.89 0.31 -9.39
C TYR A 103 24.70 1.12 -9.93
N LYS A 104 24.96 2.08 -10.79
CA LYS A 104 23.97 2.92 -11.45
C LYS A 104 22.95 2.13 -12.25
N GLY A 105 21.76 2.71 -12.39
CA GLY A 105 20.69 2.10 -13.18
C GLY A 105 20.03 0.91 -12.49
N ARG A 106 20.24 0.74 -11.20
CA ARG A 106 19.57 -0.26 -10.38
C ARG A 106 18.30 0.27 -9.73
N ILE A 107 18.05 1.57 -9.84
CA ILE A 107 16.85 2.27 -9.36
C ILE A 107 16.09 2.75 -10.60
N GLU A 108 14.85 2.32 -10.75
CA GLU A 108 13.99 2.79 -11.85
C GLU A 108 13.20 4.05 -11.46
N GLU A 109 12.81 4.16 -10.20
CA GLU A 109 12.03 5.30 -9.71
C GLU A 109 12.34 5.65 -8.25
N ILE A 110 12.25 6.94 -7.93
CA ILE A 110 12.40 7.50 -6.59
C ILE A 110 11.14 8.26 -6.22
N VAL A 111 10.54 7.90 -5.09
CA VAL A 111 9.41 8.63 -4.48
C VAL A 111 9.87 9.21 -3.15
N VAL A 112 9.63 10.50 -2.95
CA VAL A 112 9.89 11.17 -1.68
C VAL A 112 8.58 11.50 -0.99
N SER A 113 8.45 11.03 0.24
CA SER A 113 7.36 11.37 1.16
C SER A 113 7.91 12.09 2.37
N VAL A 114 7.13 12.99 2.94
CA VAL A 114 7.53 13.83 4.07
C VAL A 114 6.51 13.74 5.19
N SER A 115 6.99 13.88 6.44
CA SER A 115 6.13 13.89 7.62
C SER A 115 6.69 14.82 8.70
N ARG A 116 5.81 15.41 9.53
CA ARG A 116 6.21 16.19 10.71
C ARG A 116 6.37 15.36 11.96
N ASP A 117 5.61 14.27 12.06
CA ASP A 117 5.48 13.43 13.25
C ASP A 117 5.90 11.97 13.04
N GLY A 118 6.26 11.60 11.81
CA GLY A 118 6.60 10.21 11.45
C GLY A 118 5.38 9.29 11.30
N ILE A 119 4.17 9.85 11.44
CA ILE A 119 2.89 9.12 11.37
C ILE A 119 2.13 9.54 10.11
N ASP A 120 1.93 10.85 9.94
CA ASP A 120 1.21 11.42 8.81
C ASP A 120 2.17 11.73 7.68
N TRP A 121 2.16 10.88 6.64
CA TRP A 121 3.05 11.00 5.48
C TRP A 121 2.33 11.61 4.29
N LYS A 122 3.01 12.53 3.62
CA LYS A 122 2.55 13.16 2.39
C LYS A 122 3.61 13.01 1.31
N ARG A 123 3.22 12.46 0.14
CA ARG A 123 4.11 12.47 -1.01
C ARG A 123 4.46 13.91 -1.38
N TRP A 124 5.76 14.16 -1.58
CA TRP A 124 6.27 15.47 -1.95
C TRP A 124 6.79 15.50 -3.38
N GLN A 125 7.56 14.48 -3.78
CA GLN A 125 8.10 14.38 -5.12
C GLN A 125 8.26 12.93 -5.59
N HIS A 126 8.32 12.78 -6.91
CA HIS A 126 8.52 11.52 -7.60
C HIS A 126 9.35 11.75 -8.86
N ARG A 127 10.36 10.91 -9.12
CA ARG A 127 11.21 11.04 -10.31
C ARG A 127 11.86 9.73 -10.73
N ARG A 128 12.09 9.59 -12.03
CA ARG A 128 13.01 8.58 -12.56
C ARG A 128 14.44 9.06 -12.45
N PRO A 129 15.38 8.24 -11.96
CA PRO A 129 16.80 8.54 -12.04
C PRO A 129 17.23 8.73 -13.49
N GLY A 130 18.04 9.75 -13.73
CA GLY A 130 18.59 10.02 -15.06
C GLY A 130 20.06 9.72 -15.17
N ASP A 131 20.78 9.73 -14.06
CA ASP A 131 22.23 9.54 -13.96
C ASP A 131 22.58 9.22 -12.50
N ALA A 132 23.88 9.08 -12.18
CA ALA A 132 24.35 8.80 -10.82
C ALA A 132 23.84 9.77 -9.74
N ARG A 133 23.50 10.99 -10.12
CA ARG A 133 22.87 11.97 -9.26
C ARG A 133 21.45 12.26 -9.74
N THR A 134 20.47 12.03 -8.91
CA THR A 134 19.07 12.40 -9.17
C THR A 134 18.69 13.58 -8.29
N VAL A 135 18.25 14.66 -8.91
CA VAL A 135 17.81 15.89 -8.24
C VAL A 135 16.27 15.93 -8.27
N LEU A 136 15.65 15.98 -7.09
CA LEU A 136 14.22 16.17 -6.93
C LEU A 136 13.96 17.56 -6.40
N THR A 137 13.24 18.38 -7.14
CA THR A 137 12.90 19.75 -6.74
C THR A 137 11.39 19.95 -6.70
N GLY A 138 10.90 20.65 -5.71
CA GLY A 138 9.48 20.88 -5.51
C GLY A 138 9.17 22.21 -4.84
N ASN A 139 7.91 22.41 -4.48
CA ASN A 139 7.53 23.52 -3.62
C ASN A 139 8.15 23.38 -2.23
N ASN A 140 8.39 24.51 -1.56
CA ASN A 140 8.87 24.50 -0.18
C ASN A 140 7.96 23.63 0.70
N VAL A 141 8.57 22.71 1.43
CA VAL A 141 7.89 21.86 2.40
C VAL A 141 8.62 21.93 3.74
N THR A 142 7.85 21.91 4.83
CA THR A 142 8.40 21.85 6.19
C THR A 142 8.07 20.49 6.78
N ALA A 143 9.12 19.73 7.13
CA ALA A 143 9.00 18.39 7.68
C ALA A 143 10.16 18.05 8.62
N ARG A 144 9.98 17.09 9.52
CA ARG A 144 11.03 16.48 10.32
C ARG A 144 11.52 15.18 9.70
N TYR A 145 10.62 14.39 9.16
CA TYR A 145 10.94 13.10 8.57
C TYR A 145 10.84 13.15 7.05
N VAL A 146 11.83 12.57 6.40
CA VAL A 146 11.89 12.42 4.93
C VAL A 146 12.07 10.95 4.62
N GLN A 147 11.13 10.37 3.86
CA GLN A 147 11.26 9.01 3.38
C GLN A 147 11.54 9.03 1.88
N VAL A 148 12.64 8.38 1.50
CA VAL A 148 13.02 8.14 0.11
C VAL A 148 12.77 6.69 -0.20
N SER A 149 11.80 6.41 -1.06
CA SER A 149 11.43 5.08 -1.51
C SER A 149 11.98 4.87 -2.91
N PHE A 150 12.68 3.76 -3.09
CA PHE A 150 13.24 3.33 -4.35
C PHE A 150 12.37 2.21 -4.91
N LEU A 151 11.84 2.39 -6.11
CA LEU A 151 10.89 1.48 -6.74
C LEU A 151 11.55 0.76 -7.90
N GLU A 152 11.04 -0.43 -8.22
CA GLU A 152 11.53 -1.27 -9.32
C GLU A 152 13.05 -1.48 -9.27
N CYS A 153 13.56 -1.74 -8.07
CA CYS A 153 14.98 -1.95 -7.87
C CYS A 153 15.46 -3.26 -8.49
N SER A 154 16.73 -3.26 -8.95
CA SER A 154 17.40 -4.47 -9.38
C SER A 154 17.35 -5.56 -8.30
N PRO A 155 17.11 -6.83 -8.67
CA PRO A 155 17.15 -7.96 -7.73
C PRO A 155 18.48 -8.11 -6.99
N GLU A 156 19.56 -7.55 -7.53
CA GLU A 156 20.89 -7.55 -6.93
C GLU A 156 21.05 -6.53 -5.80
N GLY A 157 19.99 -5.72 -5.55
CA GLY A 157 20.02 -4.63 -4.58
C GLY A 157 20.54 -3.32 -5.16
N ILE A 158 20.29 -2.22 -4.45
CA ILE A 158 20.70 -0.87 -4.82
C ILE A 158 21.78 -0.35 -3.87
N ASN A 159 22.53 0.63 -4.33
CA ASN A 159 23.60 1.27 -3.57
C ASN A 159 23.47 2.79 -3.68
N VAL A 160 23.48 3.47 -2.54
CA VAL A 160 23.35 4.93 -2.44
C VAL A 160 24.50 5.45 -1.56
N ASP A 161 25.29 6.37 -2.11
CA ASP A 161 26.40 6.99 -1.38
C ASP A 161 25.88 8.06 -0.43
N GLU A 162 25.02 8.96 -0.91
CA GLU A 162 24.58 10.12 -0.13
C GLU A 162 23.17 10.57 -0.52
N ILE A 163 22.45 11.13 0.46
CA ILE A 163 21.21 11.88 0.26
C ILE A 163 21.40 13.29 0.79
N GLY A 164 21.30 14.28 -0.09
CA GLY A 164 21.35 15.68 0.27
C GLY A 164 19.95 16.30 0.35
N ILE A 165 19.70 17.12 1.37
CA ILE A 165 18.43 17.86 1.54
C ILE A 165 18.75 19.35 1.68
N TYR A 166 18.15 20.18 0.82
CA TYR A 166 18.51 21.59 0.70
C TYR A 166 17.29 22.51 0.62
N ASN A 167 17.46 23.74 1.11
CA ASN A 167 16.63 24.87 0.74
C ASN A 167 17.37 25.67 -0.32
N ASP A 168 17.00 25.46 -1.58
CA ASP A 168 17.64 26.08 -2.73
C ASP A 168 16.74 27.17 -3.32
N PRO A 169 17.07 28.46 -3.14
CA PRO A 169 16.26 29.55 -3.68
C PRO A 169 16.27 29.62 -5.22
N GLN A 170 17.16 28.87 -5.88
CA GLN A 170 17.21 28.76 -7.34
C GLN A 170 16.54 27.49 -7.87
N ALA A 171 16.10 26.59 -6.98
CA ALA A 171 15.39 25.38 -7.39
C ALA A 171 14.04 25.76 -8.02
N VAL A 172 13.87 25.39 -9.26
CA VAL A 172 12.57 25.45 -9.93
C VAL A 172 11.86 24.14 -9.65
N ALA A 173 10.64 24.20 -9.09
CA ALA A 173 9.85 23.02 -8.87
C ALA A 173 9.67 22.26 -10.21
N THR A 174 10.19 21.06 -10.25
CA THR A 174 9.98 20.18 -11.41
C THR A 174 8.53 19.72 -11.36
N PRO A 175 7.73 19.92 -12.41
CA PRO A 175 6.41 19.33 -12.48
C PRO A 175 6.51 17.81 -12.26
N GLU A 176 5.58 17.21 -11.54
CA GLU A 176 5.49 15.75 -11.52
C GLU A 176 5.51 15.25 -12.98
N PRO A 177 6.29 14.21 -13.26
CA PRO A 177 6.30 13.65 -14.60
C PRO A 177 4.87 13.38 -15.03
N ALA A 178 4.51 13.73 -16.24
CA ALA A 178 3.24 13.34 -16.86
C ALA A 178 3.16 11.80 -17.10
N ALA A 179 3.86 11.06 -16.26
CA ALA A 179 4.06 9.61 -16.30
C ALA A 179 2.77 8.80 -16.21
N TRP A 180 1.71 9.46 -15.83
CA TRP A 180 0.38 8.85 -15.70
C TRP A 180 -0.41 8.82 -17.01
N ARG A 181 0.16 9.25 -18.12
CA ARG A 181 -0.50 9.13 -19.41
C ARG A 181 -0.35 7.72 -19.96
N LYS A 182 -1.44 7.14 -20.43
CA LYS A 182 -1.52 5.77 -20.97
C LYS A 182 -0.44 5.42 -22.00
N ASP A 183 0.09 6.41 -22.67
CA ASP A 183 1.10 6.35 -23.75
C ASP A 183 2.46 6.90 -23.32
N ALA A 184 2.63 7.26 -22.03
CA ALA A 184 3.92 7.72 -21.54
C ALA A 184 4.97 6.61 -21.63
N PRO A 185 6.22 6.94 -21.99
CA PRO A 185 7.31 5.98 -21.91
C PRO A 185 7.39 5.39 -20.49
N GLY A 186 7.48 4.06 -20.40
CA GLY A 186 7.55 3.36 -19.11
C GLY A 186 6.23 3.11 -18.40
N TRP A 187 5.10 3.29 -19.07
CA TRP A 187 3.79 2.85 -18.55
C TRP A 187 3.80 1.35 -18.28
N ILE A 188 3.61 0.97 -17.01
CA ILE A 188 3.59 -0.44 -16.62
C ILE A 188 2.26 -1.05 -17.06
N ARG A 189 2.37 -2.12 -17.82
CA ARG A 189 1.22 -2.89 -18.32
C ARG A 189 1.34 -4.34 -17.89
N GLN A 190 0.21 -4.95 -17.62
CA GLN A 190 0.18 -6.39 -17.43
C GLN A 190 0.68 -7.09 -18.69
N GLN A 191 1.64 -8.02 -18.50
CA GLN A 191 2.22 -8.76 -19.61
C GLN A 191 1.44 -10.03 -19.88
N PRO A 192 1.19 -10.38 -21.17
CA PRO A 192 0.57 -11.65 -21.52
C PRO A 192 1.41 -12.84 -21.03
N SER A 193 0.77 -13.86 -20.49
CA SER A 193 1.41 -15.10 -20.07
C SER A 193 0.38 -16.20 -19.90
N ARG A 194 0.74 -17.44 -20.21
CA ARG A 194 -0.05 -18.63 -19.89
C ARG A 194 0.36 -19.27 -18.56
N GLU A 195 1.40 -18.74 -17.92
CA GLU A 195 1.96 -19.28 -16.69
C GLU A 195 1.98 -18.21 -15.60
N ALA A 196 1.92 -18.65 -14.35
CA ALA A 196 2.04 -17.77 -13.20
C ALA A 196 3.41 -17.08 -13.15
N ASN A 197 3.43 -15.76 -13.00
CA ASN A 197 4.65 -15.03 -12.67
C ASN A 197 5.07 -15.29 -11.20
N VAL A 198 6.22 -14.77 -10.81
CA VAL A 198 6.76 -14.96 -9.44
C VAL A 198 5.83 -14.43 -8.35
N TYR A 199 5.16 -13.32 -8.60
CA TYR A 199 4.28 -12.68 -7.61
C TYR A 199 2.94 -13.42 -7.48
N GLN A 200 2.39 -13.89 -8.60
CA GLN A 200 1.20 -14.75 -8.59
C GLN A 200 1.46 -16.07 -7.86
N ARG A 201 2.65 -16.67 -8.04
CA ARG A 201 3.05 -17.86 -7.27
C ARG A 201 3.16 -17.57 -5.78
N ARG A 202 3.75 -16.41 -5.39
CA ARG A 202 3.82 -15.99 -3.97
C ARG A 202 2.43 -15.81 -3.38
N LYS A 203 1.52 -15.15 -4.10
CA LYS A 203 0.13 -15.00 -3.67
C LYS A 203 -0.56 -16.36 -3.48
N ALA A 204 -0.42 -17.28 -4.42
CA ALA A 204 -1.00 -18.61 -4.33
C ALA A 204 -0.51 -19.42 -3.11
N HIS A 205 0.70 -19.13 -2.59
CA HIS A 205 1.24 -19.74 -1.37
C HIS A 205 0.57 -19.20 -0.09
N LEU A 206 -0.11 -18.08 -0.14
CA LEU A 206 -0.85 -17.54 1.01
C LEU A 206 -2.07 -18.38 1.35
N LYS A 207 -2.75 -18.98 0.37
CA LYS A 207 -3.83 -19.97 0.46
C LYS A 207 -5.07 -19.53 1.22
N TYR A 208 -4.92 -18.98 2.44
CA TYR A 208 -6.02 -18.71 3.37
C TYR A 208 -5.86 -17.34 4.01
N GLY A 209 -6.88 -16.51 3.87
CA GLY A 209 -6.89 -15.13 4.35
C GLY A 209 -8.20 -14.71 4.99
N MET A 210 -8.16 -13.56 5.68
CA MET A 210 -9.31 -12.90 6.28
C MET A 210 -9.64 -11.64 5.48
N PHE A 211 -10.91 -11.45 5.14
CA PHE A 211 -11.42 -10.18 4.70
C PHE A 211 -12.01 -9.43 5.91
N ILE A 212 -11.73 -8.16 6.04
CA ILE A 212 -12.26 -7.32 7.14
C ILE A 212 -13.12 -6.22 6.55
N HIS A 213 -14.43 -6.33 6.75
CA HIS A 213 -15.39 -5.28 6.45
C HIS A 213 -15.74 -4.51 7.72
N TYR A 214 -15.14 -3.36 7.87
CA TYR A 214 -15.39 -2.41 8.95
C TYR A 214 -15.42 -1.00 8.35
N GLY A 215 -16.29 -0.13 8.84
CA GLY A 215 -16.38 1.24 8.34
C GLY A 215 -17.74 1.88 8.60
N MET A 216 -18.12 2.87 7.80
CA MET A 216 -19.36 3.61 7.94
C MET A 216 -20.58 2.68 8.05
N ASN A 217 -20.64 1.65 7.22
CA ASN A 217 -21.75 0.70 7.17
C ASN A 217 -21.93 -0.10 8.47
N THR A 218 -20.86 -0.36 9.22
CA THR A 218 -20.91 -0.97 10.57
C THR A 218 -21.75 -0.14 11.51
N PHE A 219 -21.59 1.19 11.51
CA PHE A 219 -22.30 2.10 12.41
C PHE A 219 -23.75 2.34 12.00
N LEU A 220 -24.03 2.26 10.71
CA LEU A 220 -25.36 2.41 10.16
C LEU A 220 -26.15 1.10 10.18
N GLY A 221 -25.53 -0.04 10.48
CA GLY A 221 -26.16 -1.37 10.52
C GLY A 221 -26.72 -1.80 9.15
N GLN A 222 -26.08 -1.36 8.06
CA GLN A 222 -26.50 -1.60 6.69
C GLN A 222 -25.33 -2.14 5.86
N GLU A 223 -25.64 -3.03 4.96
CA GLU A 223 -24.67 -3.57 4.01
C GLU A 223 -24.20 -2.50 3.00
N TRP A 224 -25.12 -1.73 2.49
CA TRP A 224 -24.90 -0.67 1.51
C TRP A 224 -25.66 0.61 1.92
N THR A 225 -24.95 1.71 1.88
CA THR A 225 -25.54 3.05 2.10
C THR A 225 -25.40 3.92 0.86
N ASP A 226 -26.13 5.00 0.78
CA ASP A 226 -26.16 5.87 -0.40
C ASP A 226 -25.09 6.98 -0.38
N GLY A 227 -24.18 6.98 0.60
CA GLY A 227 -23.15 7.99 0.75
C GLY A 227 -23.65 9.35 1.26
N SER A 228 -24.91 9.44 1.71
CA SER A 228 -25.49 10.69 2.21
C SER A 228 -25.22 10.97 3.69
N SER A 229 -24.81 9.94 4.44
CA SER A 229 -24.55 10.07 5.87
C SER A 229 -23.36 11.00 6.12
N PRO A 230 -23.44 11.89 7.13
CA PRO A 230 -22.31 12.74 7.46
C PRO A 230 -21.13 11.92 7.99
N ALA A 231 -19.91 12.39 7.84
CA ALA A 231 -18.73 11.71 8.36
C ALA A 231 -18.81 11.42 9.86
N SER A 232 -19.52 12.26 10.62
CA SER A 232 -19.78 12.08 12.06
C SER A 232 -20.64 10.86 12.42
N ALA A 233 -21.27 10.20 11.44
CA ALA A 233 -21.96 8.93 11.65
C ALA A 233 -21.00 7.77 11.89
N TYR A 234 -19.72 7.90 11.48
CA TYR A 234 -18.64 7.03 11.91
C TYR A 234 -18.22 7.45 13.33
N HIS A 235 -18.52 6.62 14.33
CA HIS A 235 -18.35 6.97 15.75
C HIS A 235 -17.93 5.76 16.60
N PRO A 236 -16.74 5.21 16.36
CA PRO A 236 -16.25 4.07 17.12
C PRO A 236 -16.13 4.37 18.62
N ASP A 237 -16.38 3.35 19.44
CA ASP A 237 -15.97 3.41 20.83
C ASP A 237 -14.47 3.13 20.93
N LEU A 238 -13.71 4.20 21.14
CA LEU A 238 -12.25 4.13 21.17
C LEU A 238 -11.70 3.27 22.32
N SER A 239 -12.50 2.98 23.33
CA SER A 239 -12.11 2.12 24.45
C SER A 239 -12.16 0.63 24.09
N THR A 240 -12.97 0.25 23.11
CA THR A 240 -13.17 -1.14 22.66
C THR A 240 -12.60 -1.40 21.28
N LEU A 241 -12.40 -0.37 20.46
CA LEU A 241 -11.84 -0.50 19.12
C LEU A 241 -10.40 -1.02 19.16
N ASN A 242 -10.20 -2.25 18.71
CA ASN A 242 -8.91 -2.92 18.73
C ASN A 242 -8.60 -3.63 17.40
N PRO A 243 -8.09 -2.93 16.39
CA PRO A 243 -7.72 -3.52 15.11
C PRO A 243 -6.63 -4.61 15.23
N GLU A 244 -5.76 -4.54 16.23
CA GLU A 244 -4.76 -5.58 16.47
C GLU A 244 -5.43 -6.93 16.81
N ALA A 245 -6.56 -6.92 17.53
CA ALA A 245 -7.28 -8.14 17.85
C ALA A 245 -7.83 -8.86 16.61
N TRP A 246 -8.18 -8.11 15.55
CA TRP A 246 -8.63 -8.70 14.28
C TRP A 246 -7.50 -9.47 13.60
N VAL A 247 -6.30 -8.87 13.56
CA VAL A 247 -5.10 -9.49 12.98
C VAL A 247 -4.66 -10.69 13.81
N LYS A 248 -4.71 -10.57 15.14
CA LYS A 248 -4.41 -11.68 16.07
C LYS A 248 -5.35 -12.85 15.84
N ALA A 249 -6.65 -12.61 15.65
CA ALA A 249 -7.63 -13.66 15.34
C ALA A 249 -7.33 -14.37 14.01
N ALA A 250 -6.91 -13.63 12.97
CA ALA A 250 -6.45 -14.22 11.72
C ALA A 250 -5.22 -15.11 11.91
N TYR A 251 -4.22 -14.63 12.66
CA TYR A 251 -3.02 -15.38 12.99
C TYR A 251 -3.33 -16.67 13.76
N GLU A 252 -4.16 -16.58 14.80
CA GLU A 252 -4.60 -17.74 15.61
C GLU A 252 -5.46 -18.72 14.80
N GLY A 253 -6.21 -18.21 13.79
CA GLY A 253 -6.99 -19.01 12.84
C GLY A 253 -6.15 -19.63 11.72
N GLY A 254 -4.82 -19.50 11.73
CA GLY A 254 -3.94 -20.08 10.71
C GLY A 254 -4.01 -19.37 9.35
N MET A 255 -4.48 -18.14 9.31
CA MET A 255 -4.54 -17.33 8.10
C MET A 255 -3.18 -16.64 7.85
N ASN A 256 -2.82 -16.49 6.57
CA ASN A 256 -1.52 -15.97 6.17
C ASN A 256 -1.57 -14.51 5.71
N PHE A 257 -2.76 -13.98 5.43
CA PHE A 257 -2.94 -12.60 5.00
C PHE A 257 -4.33 -12.06 5.41
N ILE A 258 -4.44 -10.75 5.32
CA ILE A 258 -5.69 -10.00 5.54
C ILE A 258 -5.94 -9.14 4.32
N VAL A 259 -7.19 -8.98 3.92
CA VAL A 259 -7.67 -7.93 3.02
C VAL A 259 -8.52 -6.96 3.85
N LEU A 260 -8.06 -5.74 4.01
CA LEU A 260 -8.78 -4.71 4.77
C LEU A 260 -9.56 -3.80 3.83
N VAL A 261 -10.84 -3.61 4.09
CA VAL A 261 -11.63 -2.56 3.44
C VAL A 261 -11.11 -1.19 3.89
N THR A 262 -10.52 -0.43 2.97
CA THR A 262 -10.05 0.93 3.24
C THR A 262 -11.13 1.98 2.93
N LYS A 263 -11.89 1.76 1.88
CA LYS A 263 -13.05 2.56 1.46
C LYS A 263 -14.07 1.66 0.77
N HIS A 264 -15.29 1.60 1.27
CA HIS A 264 -16.38 0.86 0.64
C HIS A 264 -17.22 1.76 -0.28
N HIS A 265 -18.32 1.27 -0.83
CA HIS A 265 -19.18 1.98 -1.80
C HIS A 265 -19.78 3.28 -1.28
N ASP A 266 -19.90 3.45 0.03
CA ASP A 266 -20.34 4.73 0.64
C ASP A 266 -19.35 5.88 0.39
N GLY A 267 -18.07 5.57 0.16
CA GLY A 267 -17.00 6.53 -0.09
C GLY A 267 -16.22 6.94 1.16
N PHE A 268 -16.56 6.43 2.36
CA PHE A 268 -15.87 6.81 3.59
C PHE A 268 -14.49 6.15 3.72
N ALA A 269 -13.46 6.98 3.81
CA ALA A 269 -12.07 6.53 3.91
C ALA A 269 -11.63 6.31 5.35
N LEU A 270 -11.04 5.14 5.64
CA LEU A 270 -10.60 4.69 6.97
C LEU A 270 -9.15 5.02 7.29
N TRP A 271 -8.49 5.84 6.49
CA TRP A 271 -7.09 6.26 6.70
C TRP A 271 -6.97 7.78 6.70
N ASN A 272 -5.83 8.27 7.17
CA ASN A 272 -5.47 9.69 7.15
C ASN A 272 -5.23 10.16 5.72
N THR A 273 -6.31 10.32 4.95
CA THR A 273 -6.22 10.84 3.59
C THR A 273 -6.21 12.38 3.56
N ALA A 274 -5.36 12.94 2.72
CA ALA A 274 -5.42 14.36 2.35
C ALA A 274 -6.38 14.61 1.17
N VAL A 275 -6.96 13.53 0.59
CA VAL A 275 -7.79 13.58 -0.61
C VAL A 275 -9.26 13.45 -0.25
N GLY A 276 -10.00 14.52 -0.44
CA GLY A 276 -11.42 14.59 -0.09
C GLY A 276 -11.67 14.80 1.41
N THR A 277 -12.94 14.96 1.76
CA THR A 277 -13.38 15.29 3.14
C THR A 277 -14.27 14.22 3.78
N TYR A 278 -14.60 13.15 3.06
CA TYR A 278 -15.42 12.07 3.59
C TYR A 278 -14.54 10.94 4.17
N ASN A 279 -13.97 11.20 5.34
CA ASN A 279 -12.98 10.33 5.96
C ASN A 279 -12.91 10.52 7.49
N ILE A 280 -12.09 9.72 8.14
CA ILE A 280 -11.88 9.72 9.59
C ILE A 280 -11.40 11.06 10.17
N ASN A 281 -10.80 11.94 9.37
CA ASN A 281 -10.33 13.26 9.83
C ASN A 281 -11.47 14.26 9.99
N HIS A 282 -12.63 13.99 9.40
CA HIS A 282 -13.76 14.92 9.30
C HIS A 282 -14.99 14.48 10.12
N THR A 283 -14.84 13.54 11.04
CA THR A 283 -15.92 13.07 11.93
C THR A 283 -16.38 14.15 12.95
N GLY A 284 -15.60 15.19 13.12
CA GLY A 284 -15.88 16.27 14.09
C GLY A 284 -15.44 15.96 15.52
N ARG A 285 -14.93 14.76 15.82
CA ARG A 285 -14.47 14.32 17.14
C ARG A 285 -12.96 14.30 17.23
N LYS A 286 -12.42 14.94 18.27
CA LYS A 286 -10.98 14.86 18.58
C LYS A 286 -10.69 13.47 19.13
N GLY A 287 -10.18 12.55 18.46
CA GLY A 287 -9.86 11.20 18.91
C GLY A 287 -10.32 10.13 17.94
N ASP A 288 -11.32 10.42 17.09
CA ASP A 288 -11.76 9.49 16.04
C ASP A 288 -10.75 9.38 14.87
N ARG A 289 -9.67 10.16 14.91
CA ARG A 289 -8.62 10.21 13.87
C ARG A 289 -7.63 9.05 13.95
N ARG A 290 -8.09 7.88 14.36
CA ARG A 290 -7.27 6.67 14.35
C ARG A 290 -7.22 6.14 12.92
N ASP A 291 -6.03 6.10 12.35
CA ASP A 291 -5.79 5.49 11.04
C ASP A 291 -5.90 3.97 11.15
N ILE A 292 -7.09 3.45 10.83
CA ILE A 292 -7.38 2.01 10.92
C ILE A 292 -6.48 1.20 9.99
N VAL A 293 -6.16 1.74 8.82
CA VAL A 293 -5.27 1.07 7.86
C VAL A 293 -3.87 0.94 8.47
N LYS A 294 -3.38 1.99 9.13
CA LYS A 294 -2.08 1.94 9.81
C LYS A 294 -2.06 0.95 10.97
N GLU A 295 -3.07 0.96 11.81
CA GLU A 295 -3.14 0.07 12.96
C GLU A 295 -3.17 -1.41 12.54
N VAL A 296 -3.94 -1.75 11.50
CA VAL A 296 -3.96 -3.10 10.92
C VAL A 296 -2.61 -3.42 10.28
N ALA A 297 -1.99 -2.48 9.56
CA ALA A 297 -0.68 -2.67 8.95
C ALA A 297 0.42 -2.95 9.99
N ASP A 298 0.41 -2.20 11.10
CA ASP A 298 1.34 -2.39 12.21
C ASP A 298 1.15 -3.77 12.87
N ALA A 299 -0.10 -4.16 13.08
CA ALA A 299 -0.42 -5.48 13.62
C ALA A 299 -0.02 -6.61 12.64
N CYS A 300 -0.25 -6.45 11.35
CA CYS A 300 0.18 -7.41 10.33
C CYS A 300 1.70 -7.64 10.40
N ARG A 301 2.48 -6.57 10.50
CA ARG A 301 3.95 -6.69 10.69
C ARG A 301 4.32 -7.42 11.98
N LYS A 302 3.63 -7.13 13.07
CA LYS A 302 3.85 -7.76 14.39
C LYS A 302 3.61 -9.27 14.34
N TYR A 303 2.56 -9.73 13.68
CA TYR A 303 2.18 -11.14 13.60
C TYR A 303 2.72 -11.88 12.37
N GLY A 304 3.43 -11.19 11.46
CA GLY A 304 3.94 -11.80 10.22
C GLY A 304 2.84 -12.12 9.19
N ILE A 305 1.68 -11.49 9.30
CA ILE A 305 0.54 -11.61 8.39
C ILE A 305 0.77 -10.64 7.21
N LYS A 306 0.51 -11.07 5.97
CA LYS A 306 0.56 -10.18 4.81
C LYS A 306 -0.68 -9.31 4.74
N LEU A 307 -0.49 -8.06 4.28
CA LEU A 307 -1.58 -7.08 4.16
C LEU A 307 -2.01 -6.93 2.71
N GLY A 308 -3.28 -7.14 2.44
CA GLY A 308 -4.00 -6.73 1.24
C GLY A 308 -4.95 -5.58 1.57
N LEU A 309 -5.25 -4.75 0.60
CA LEU A 309 -6.17 -3.63 0.74
C LEU A 309 -7.30 -3.73 -0.29
N TYR A 310 -8.50 -3.41 0.14
CA TYR A 310 -9.68 -3.27 -0.72
C TYR A 310 -10.04 -1.79 -0.88
N TYR A 311 -10.36 -1.40 -2.08
CA TYR A 311 -10.79 -0.06 -2.45
C TYR A 311 -11.97 -0.13 -3.41
N SER A 312 -13.07 0.51 -3.06
CA SER A 312 -14.21 0.66 -3.97
C SER A 312 -13.95 1.76 -4.99
N ALA A 313 -13.97 1.42 -6.27
CA ALA A 313 -14.03 2.38 -7.37
C ALA A 313 -15.38 3.10 -7.40
N TRP A 314 -16.44 2.45 -6.95
CA TRP A 314 -17.72 3.12 -6.74
C TRP A 314 -17.69 3.96 -5.46
N ASP A 315 -17.88 5.27 -5.59
CA ASP A 315 -17.91 6.20 -4.48
C ASP A 315 -19.24 6.99 -4.53
N ARG A 316 -20.19 6.54 -3.73
CA ARG A 316 -21.55 7.12 -3.72
C ARG A 316 -21.57 8.52 -3.14
N ASN A 317 -20.68 8.83 -2.20
CA ASN A 317 -20.56 10.19 -1.66
C ASN A 317 -20.00 11.13 -2.72
N TRP A 318 -18.97 10.70 -3.47
CA TRP A 318 -18.42 11.50 -4.57
C TRP A 318 -19.44 11.70 -5.68
N ASP A 319 -20.09 10.64 -6.16
CA ASP A 319 -21.10 10.69 -7.23
C ASP A 319 -22.28 11.60 -6.85
N ARG A 320 -22.67 11.62 -5.58
CA ARG A 320 -23.73 12.48 -5.06
C ARG A 320 -23.37 13.96 -5.07
N ASN A 321 -22.13 14.28 -4.76
CA ASN A 321 -21.65 15.65 -4.62
C ASN A 321 -21.12 16.24 -5.93
N HIS A 322 -20.78 15.40 -6.93
CA HIS A 322 -20.21 15.79 -8.21
C HIS A 322 -21.13 15.38 -9.36
N THR A 323 -22.22 16.09 -9.52
CA THR A 323 -23.17 15.91 -10.63
C THR A 323 -22.93 16.95 -11.72
N GLN A 324 -23.45 16.72 -12.91
CA GLN A 324 -23.42 17.73 -13.99
C GLN A 324 -24.07 19.06 -13.52
N ALA A 325 -25.13 18.96 -12.73
CA ALA A 325 -25.84 20.15 -12.20
C ALA A 325 -25.02 20.91 -11.15
N SER A 326 -24.27 20.20 -10.28
CA SER A 326 -23.49 20.83 -9.21
C SER A 326 -22.14 21.38 -9.69
N THR A 327 -21.56 20.78 -10.73
CA THR A 327 -20.20 21.10 -11.21
C THR A 327 -20.17 21.86 -12.52
N GLY A 328 -21.20 21.74 -13.33
CA GLY A 328 -21.22 22.24 -14.72
C GLY A 328 -20.40 21.37 -15.71
N LEU A 329 -19.80 20.27 -15.24
CA LEU A 329 -18.99 19.39 -16.06
C LEU A 329 -19.83 18.36 -16.80
N ASP A 330 -19.37 17.92 -17.97
CA ASP A 330 -19.99 16.82 -18.67
C ASP A 330 -19.57 15.45 -18.06
N ARG A 331 -20.17 14.37 -18.56
CA ARG A 331 -19.91 13.01 -18.05
C ARG A 331 -18.47 12.54 -18.23
N VAL A 332 -17.81 12.99 -19.30
CA VAL A 332 -16.41 12.62 -19.59
C VAL A 332 -15.48 13.34 -18.62
N GLN A 333 -15.70 14.63 -18.43
CA GLN A 333 -14.96 15.44 -17.46
C GLN A 333 -15.15 14.93 -16.02
N LEU A 334 -16.38 14.59 -15.62
CA LEU A 334 -16.66 14.00 -14.31
C LEU A 334 -15.95 12.64 -14.13
N ALA A 335 -15.92 11.80 -15.17
CA ALA A 335 -15.17 10.55 -15.11
C ALA A 335 -13.67 10.78 -14.94
N GLN A 336 -13.12 11.77 -15.64
CA GLN A 336 -11.72 12.17 -15.53
C GLN A 336 -11.38 12.65 -14.12
N GLU A 337 -12.15 13.58 -13.58
CA GLU A 337 -11.94 14.09 -12.23
C GLU A 337 -12.05 12.98 -11.16
N TYR A 338 -13.01 12.06 -11.34
CA TYR A 338 -13.11 10.93 -10.43
C TYR A 338 -11.90 9.99 -10.50
N ASN A 339 -11.42 9.68 -11.70
CA ASN A 339 -10.22 8.84 -11.84
C ASN A 339 -8.99 9.52 -11.23
N ASP A 340 -8.83 10.82 -11.37
CA ASP A 340 -7.75 11.58 -10.74
C ASP A 340 -7.89 11.59 -9.20
N PHE A 341 -9.09 11.76 -8.67
CA PHE A 341 -9.39 11.63 -7.25
C PHE A 341 -9.06 10.23 -6.71
N ALA A 342 -9.54 9.18 -7.39
CA ALA A 342 -9.29 7.80 -6.99
C ALA A 342 -7.79 7.45 -7.04
N LEU A 343 -7.09 7.92 -8.07
CA LEU A 343 -5.65 7.74 -8.21
C LEU A 343 -4.85 8.40 -7.08
N ALA A 344 -5.25 9.62 -6.69
CA ALA A 344 -4.62 10.30 -5.57
C ALA A 344 -4.78 9.48 -4.27
N GLN A 345 -5.97 8.94 -4.00
CA GLN A 345 -6.22 8.07 -2.85
C GLN A 345 -5.45 6.74 -2.93
N ILE A 346 -5.42 6.09 -4.09
CA ILE A 346 -4.65 4.85 -4.31
C ILE A 346 -3.17 5.10 -4.11
N THR A 347 -2.66 6.24 -4.56
CA THR A 347 -1.27 6.64 -4.34
C THR A 347 -0.93 6.70 -2.85
N GLU A 348 -1.79 7.31 -2.02
CA GLU A 348 -1.60 7.36 -0.58
C GLU A 348 -1.57 5.96 0.07
N LEU A 349 -2.41 5.03 -0.41
CA LEU A 349 -2.46 3.66 0.10
C LEU A 349 -1.24 2.84 -0.30
N MET A 350 -0.59 3.17 -1.43
CA MET A 350 0.51 2.41 -2.02
C MET A 350 1.90 3.00 -1.79
N ASP A 351 2.04 4.22 -1.26
CA ASP A 351 3.31 4.96 -1.17
C ASP A 351 4.31 4.43 -0.12
N GLY A 352 4.02 3.29 0.48
CA GLY A 352 4.89 2.63 1.45
C GLY A 352 4.60 2.97 2.91
N ARG A 353 3.75 3.96 3.21
CA ARG A 353 3.41 4.35 4.60
C ARG A 353 2.78 3.19 5.41
N TYR A 354 2.16 2.24 4.75
CA TYR A 354 1.57 1.04 5.36
C TYR A 354 2.46 -0.21 5.23
N GLY A 355 3.66 -0.07 4.64
CA GLY A 355 4.59 -1.18 4.36
C GLY A 355 4.26 -1.89 3.06
N GLU A 356 4.68 -3.16 2.96
CA GLU A 356 4.43 -3.99 1.77
C GLU A 356 2.95 -4.38 1.69
N ILE A 357 2.32 -4.09 0.55
CA ILE A 357 0.96 -4.49 0.23
C ILE A 357 1.02 -5.70 -0.72
N SER A 358 0.47 -6.82 -0.27
CA SER A 358 0.52 -8.08 -1.05
C SER A 358 -0.51 -8.13 -2.18
N GLU A 359 -1.66 -7.49 -1.98
CA GLU A 359 -2.72 -7.43 -2.98
C GLU A 359 -3.58 -6.17 -2.84
N PHE A 360 -4.17 -5.76 -3.96
CA PHE A 360 -5.05 -4.62 -4.04
C PHE A 360 -6.34 -4.98 -4.79
N TRP A 361 -7.44 -4.98 -4.07
CA TRP A 361 -8.78 -5.24 -4.56
C TRP A 361 -9.46 -3.96 -5.04
N ILE A 362 -9.90 -3.92 -6.28
CA ILE A 362 -10.78 -2.88 -6.78
C ILE A 362 -12.18 -3.46 -6.95
N ASP A 363 -13.15 -2.80 -6.33
CA ASP A 363 -14.55 -3.20 -6.36
C ASP A 363 -15.48 -2.12 -6.91
N GLY A 364 -16.76 -2.45 -7.15
CA GLY A 364 -17.75 -1.48 -7.61
C GLY A 364 -17.64 -1.08 -9.08
N ALA A 365 -16.85 -1.78 -9.89
CA ALA A 365 -16.62 -1.44 -11.29
C ALA A 365 -17.87 -1.51 -12.17
N TRP A 366 -18.85 -2.32 -11.80
CA TRP A 366 -20.06 -2.61 -12.58
C TRP A 366 -21.05 -1.45 -12.67
N VAL A 367 -20.92 -0.42 -11.86
CA VAL A 367 -21.88 0.70 -11.79
C VAL A 367 -21.72 1.72 -12.92
N LYS A 368 -20.58 1.70 -13.60
CA LYS A 368 -20.31 2.57 -14.75
C LYS A 368 -19.81 1.73 -15.93
N SER A 369 -19.88 2.32 -17.13
CA SER A 369 -19.24 1.69 -18.29
C SER A 369 -17.76 1.45 -18.04
N ASN A 370 -17.22 0.31 -18.53
CA ASN A 370 -15.79 0.02 -18.46
C ASN A 370 -14.90 1.15 -19.01
N LYS A 371 -15.41 1.90 -19.99
CA LYS A 371 -14.70 3.05 -20.58
C LYS A 371 -14.60 4.26 -19.64
N ALA A 372 -15.40 4.31 -18.58
CA ALA A 372 -15.34 5.38 -17.59
C ALA A 372 -14.22 5.17 -16.56
N TRP A 373 -13.62 3.99 -16.54
CA TRP A 373 -12.57 3.63 -15.59
C TRP A 373 -11.19 3.64 -16.24
N GLU A 374 -10.22 4.17 -15.54
CA GLU A 374 -8.81 4.17 -15.96
C GLU A 374 -8.00 3.11 -15.19
N PHE A 375 -8.49 1.85 -15.22
CA PHE A 375 -7.82 0.74 -14.51
C PHE A 375 -6.36 0.55 -14.92
N GLY A 376 -6.00 0.88 -16.15
CA GLY A 376 -4.61 0.87 -16.61
C GLY A 376 -3.73 1.86 -15.82
N ARG A 377 -4.24 3.08 -15.52
CA ARG A 377 -3.54 4.06 -14.67
C ARG A 377 -3.45 3.57 -13.22
N MET A 378 -4.52 2.98 -12.71
CA MET A 378 -4.52 2.42 -11.34
C MET A 378 -3.51 1.29 -11.22
N TYR A 379 -3.46 0.40 -12.21
CA TYR A 379 -2.48 -0.69 -12.29
C TYR A 379 -1.05 -0.17 -12.35
N ASP A 380 -0.77 0.76 -13.25
CA ASP A 380 0.54 1.41 -13.35
C ASP A 380 0.95 2.03 -12.00
N THR A 381 0.04 2.77 -11.34
CA THR A 381 0.30 3.35 -10.02
C THR A 381 0.64 2.30 -8.97
N VAL A 382 -0.18 1.25 -8.88
CA VAL A 382 0.04 0.16 -7.92
C VAL A 382 1.38 -0.52 -8.18
N LYS A 383 1.68 -0.86 -9.44
CA LYS A 383 2.93 -1.55 -9.79
C LYS A 383 4.18 -0.70 -9.62
N ARG A 384 4.08 0.62 -9.81
CA ARG A 384 5.20 1.53 -9.57
C ARG A 384 5.53 1.68 -8.10
N LEU A 385 4.49 1.79 -7.26
CA LEU A 385 4.67 2.03 -5.84
C LEU A 385 4.90 0.73 -5.07
N GLN A 386 4.32 -0.38 -5.53
CA GLN A 386 4.36 -1.71 -4.90
C GLN A 386 4.48 -2.80 -5.99
N PRO A 387 5.67 -3.02 -6.58
CA PRO A 387 5.83 -3.92 -7.73
C PRO A 387 5.37 -5.36 -7.47
N SER A 388 5.50 -5.83 -6.22
CA SER A 388 5.04 -7.17 -5.80
C SER A 388 3.54 -7.27 -5.58
N CYS A 389 2.85 -6.15 -5.41
CA CYS A 389 1.42 -6.11 -5.14
C CYS A 389 0.62 -6.68 -6.33
N GLN A 390 -0.28 -7.61 -6.05
CA GLN A 390 -1.18 -8.15 -7.06
C GLN A 390 -2.48 -7.37 -7.06
N MET A 391 -2.80 -6.72 -8.16
CA MET A 391 -4.03 -5.95 -8.30
C MET A 391 -5.08 -6.75 -9.06
N ALA A 392 -6.33 -6.72 -8.61
CA ALA A 392 -7.45 -7.26 -9.36
C ALA A 392 -8.71 -6.40 -9.23
N VAL A 393 -9.50 -6.40 -10.28
CA VAL A 393 -10.82 -5.79 -10.29
C VAL A 393 -11.86 -6.87 -10.09
N ASN A 394 -12.78 -6.69 -9.14
CA ASN A 394 -13.83 -7.66 -8.85
C ASN A 394 -14.69 -7.90 -10.10
N THR A 395 -15.06 -9.16 -10.33
CA THR A 395 -15.77 -9.62 -11.53
C THR A 395 -15.02 -9.31 -12.84
N CYS A 396 -13.68 -9.37 -12.81
CA CYS A 396 -12.85 -9.06 -13.99
C CYS A 396 -13.13 -10.01 -15.17
N ILE A 397 -13.54 -11.23 -14.90
CA ILE A 397 -14.12 -12.11 -15.92
C ILE A 397 -15.64 -11.94 -15.85
N ARG A 398 -16.19 -11.39 -16.90
CA ARG A 398 -17.64 -11.25 -17.03
C ARG A 398 -18.23 -12.58 -17.43
N CYS A 399 -18.52 -13.39 -16.46
CA CYS A 399 -19.38 -14.53 -16.67
C CYS A 399 -20.85 -14.11 -16.50
N GLY A 400 -21.74 -14.76 -17.21
CA GLY A 400 -23.17 -14.65 -16.96
C GLY A 400 -23.50 -14.97 -15.50
N ARG A 401 -24.73 -14.72 -15.10
CA ARG A 401 -25.20 -14.82 -13.70
C ARG A 401 -25.05 -16.22 -13.06
N THR A 402 -24.56 -17.22 -13.80
CA THR A 402 -24.39 -18.58 -13.30
C THR A 402 -22.95 -19.04 -13.48
N PRO A 403 -22.35 -19.71 -12.46
CA PRO A 403 -20.99 -20.22 -12.49
C PRO A 403 -20.73 -21.24 -13.61
N ASP A 404 -21.77 -21.83 -14.19
CA ASP A 404 -21.71 -22.85 -15.23
C ASP A 404 -21.18 -22.35 -16.59
N GLN A 405 -20.88 -21.07 -16.70
CA GLN A 405 -20.48 -20.44 -17.97
C GLN A 405 -18.97 -20.24 -18.11
N TYR A 406 -18.17 -20.66 -17.13
CA TYR A 406 -16.71 -20.68 -17.26
C TYR A 406 -16.29 -21.91 -18.08
N GLN A 407 -16.06 -21.71 -19.38
CA GLN A 407 -15.66 -22.80 -20.27
C GLN A 407 -14.18 -22.70 -20.67
N GLY A 408 -13.50 -21.65 -20.26
CA GLY A 408 -12.15 -21.31 -20.71
C GLY A 408 -12.18 -20.49 -22.01
N GLY A 409 -11.30 -19.51 -22.07
CA GLY A 409 -11.21 -18.59 -23.21
C GLY A 409 -12.11 -17.37 -23.12
N GLU A 410 -12.80 -17.17 -21.97
CA GLU A 410 -13.58 -15.96 -21.72
C GLU A 410 -12.69 -14.73 -21.74
N GLU A 411 -13.25 -13.63 -22.22
CA GLU A 411 -12.57 -12.34 -22.26
C GLU A 411 -12.47 -11.73 -20.87
N ILE A 412 -11.27 -11.18 -20.55
CA ILE A 412 -11.09 -10.34 -19.38
C ILE A 412 -11.82 -9.02 -19.65
N TYR A 413 -12.85 -8.74 -18.88
CA TYR A 413 -13.67 -7.55 -19.06
C TYR A 413 -13.08 -6.34 -18.36
N TYR A 414 -12.69 -6.46 -17.08
CA TYR A 414 -11.99 -5.42 -16.34
C TYR A 414 -10.49 -5.74 -16.34
N PHE A 415 -9.76 -4.95 -17.10
CA PHE A 415 -8.34 -5.15 -17.35
C PHE A 415 -7.55 -3.87 -17.04
N PRO A 416 -6.36 -3.92 -16.42
CA PRO A 416 -5.60 -5.11 -16.01
C PRO A 416 -6.11 -5.79 -14.72
N SER A 417 -5.85 -7.10 -14.55
CA SER A 417 -6.07 -7.85 -13.32
C SER A 417 -5.06 -9.00 -13.21
N ASP A 418 -4.34 -9.10 -12.09
CA ASP A 418 -3.32 -10.13 -11.89
C ASP A 418 -3.90 -11.47 -11.41
N PHE A 419 -5.12 -11.45 -10.88
CA PHE A 419 -5.85 -12.63 -10.44
C PHE A 419 -7.35 -12.45 -10.68
N ARG A 420 -8.07 -13.53 -10.67
CA ARG A 420 -9.51 -13.53 -10.87
C ARG A 420 -10.23 -13.39 -9.54
N LEU A 421 -11.15 -12.46 -9.48
CA LEU A 421 -12.05 -12.23 -8.35
C LEU A 421 -13.50 -12.46 -8.78
N HIS A 422 -14.27 -13.04 -7.88
CA HIS A 422 -15.73 -13.07 -7.99
C HIS A 422 -16.32 -13.31 -6.60
N ASP A 423 -17.08 -12.38 -6.10
CA ASP A 423 -17.75 -12.45 -4.81
C ASP A 423 -19.29 -12.38 -4.94
N PRO A 424 -20.04 -12.96 -4.05
CA PRO A 424 -19.66 -14.03 -3.16
C PRO A 424 -19.62 -15.35 -3.92
N MET A 425 -18.47 -16.00 -3.93
CA MET A 425 -18.35 -17.27 -4.61
C MET A 425 -17.78 -18.33 -3.69
N PHE A 426 -18.66 -19.13 -3.16
CA PHE A 426 -18.34 -20.25 -2.31
C PHE A 426 -18.40 -21.53 -3.11
N THR A 427 -17.24 -22.17 -3.30
CA THR A 427 -17.07 -23.54 -3.82
C THR A 427 -18.18 -24.01 -4.76
N ARG A 428 -18.26 -23.46 -5.92
CA ARG A 428 -19.18 -23.90 -6.94
C ARG A 428 -18.44 -24.26 -8.21
N ARG A 429 -19.14 -24.84 -9.14
CA ARG A 429 -18.66 -25.29 -10.46
C ARG A 429 -17.67 -24.34 -11.16
N GLY A 430 -17.77 -23.03 -10.94
CA GLY A 430 -16.82 -22.07 -11.49
C GLY A 430 -15.39 -22.21 -10.96
N ALA A 431 -15.19 -22.72 -9.73
CA ALA A 431 -13.87 -23.05 -9.21
C ALA A 431 -13.35 -24.37 -9.81
N ASP A 432 -14.24 -25.34 -10.04
CA ASP A 432 -13.91 -26.61 -10.65
C ASP A 432 -13.53 -26.47 -12.13
N ALA A 433 -14.12 -25.50 -12.83
CA ALA A 433 -13.88 -25.21 -14.23
C ALA A 433 -12.84 -24.09 -14.45
N ASP A 434 -12.08 -23.69 -13.42
CA ASP A 434 -11.12 -22.59 -13.48
C ASP A 434 -9.95 -22.90 -14.42
N PRO A 435 -9.93 -22.33 -15.64
CA PRO A 435 -8.86 -22.62 -16.62
C PRO A 435 -7.57 -21.88 -16.29
N LYS A 436 -7.59 -20.91 -15.37
CA LYS A 436 -6.50 -19.99 -14.99
C LYS A 436 -5.94 -19.15 -16.14
N VAL A 437 -6.28 -19.41 -17.39
CA VAL A 437 -5.83 -18.66 -18.55
C VAL A 437 -7.05 -18.08 -19.27
N TYR A 438 -7.07 -16.76 -19.34
CA TYR A 438 -8.15 -15.97 -19.92
C TYR A 438 -7.62 -15.08 -21.03
N ARG A 439 -8.49 -14.56 -21.89
CA ARG A 439 -8.10 -13.77 -23.05
C ARG A 439 -8.40 -12.29 -22.89
N ARG A 440 -7.54 -11.46 -23.47
CA ARG A 440 -7.81 -10.06 -23.73
C ARG A 440 -7.14 -9.65 -25.04
N GLU A 441 -7.96 -9.15 -25.99
CA GLU A 441 -7.46 -8.64 -27.27
C GLU A 441 -6.54 -9.64 -28.00
N GLY A 442 -6.92 -10.91 -28.00
CA GLY A 442 -6.19 -12.01 -28.64
C GLY A 442 -4.96 -12.52 -27.87
N GLN A 443 -4.64 -11.95 -26.71
CA GLN A 443 -3.54 -12.38 -25.86
C GLN A 443 -4.06 -13.21 -24.67
N ASP A 444 -3.23 -14.14 -24.19
CA ASP A 444 -3.54 -14.99 -23.05
C ASP A 444 -2.92 -14.43 -21.77
N TYR A 445 -3.67 -14.47 -20.66
CA TYR A 445 -3.25 -14.01 -19.34
C TYR A 445 -3.56 -15.06 -18.29
N TYR A 446 -2.57 -15.38 -17.47
CA TYR A 446 -2.75 -16.28 -16.33
C TYR A 446 -3.36 -15.51 -15.16
N LEU A 447 -4.53 -15.93 -14.68
CA LEU A 447 -5.24 -15.34 -13.55
C LEU A 447 -5.61 -16.45 -12.54
N PRO A 448 -4.86 -16.65 -11.45
CA PRO A 448 -5.26 -17.57 -10.39
C PRO A 448 -6.54 -17.05 -9.72
N PHE A 449 -7.36 -17.94 -9.21
CA PHE A 449 -8.65 -17.57 -8.62
C PHE A 449 -8.52 -17.32 -7.11
N GLU A 450 -9.20 -16.28 -6.63
CA GLU A 450 -9.46 -16.02 -5.23
C GLU A 450 -10.96 -16.04 -4.99
N ALA A 451 -11.40 -16.97 -4.14
CA ALA A 451 -12.78 -17.05 -3.71
C ALA A 451 -12.98 -16.31 -2.39
N THR A 452 -14.09 -15.62 -2.28
CA THR A 452 -14.44 -14.87 -1.08
C THR A 452 -15.79 -15.31 -0.54
N VAL A 453 -15.86 -15.60 0.77
CA VAL A 453 -17.09 -16.00 1.43
C VAL A 453 -17.33 -15.18 2.69
N CYS A 454 -18.59 -14.91 3.01
CA CYS A 454 -18.97 -14.33 4.29
C CYS A 454 -19.12 -15.41 5.36
N MET A 455 -18.46 -15.22 6.50
CA MET A 455 -18.64 -16.08 7.67
C MET A 455 -20.05 -15.97 8.23
N ASN A 456 -20.60 -14.78 8.24
CA ASN A 456 -22.02 -14.50 8.50
C ASN A 456 -22.67 -14.08 7.18
N ASN A 457 -23.91 -14.28 6.95
CA ASN A 457 -24.60 -14.01 5.68
C ASN A 457 -24.60 -12.53 5.21
N SER A 458 -23.65 -11.73 5.68
CA SER A 458 -23.45 -10.32 5.30
C SER A 458 -21.99 -9.92 5.33
N TRP A 459 -21.65 -8.85 4.60
CA TRP A 459 -20.30 -8.29 4.55
C TRP A 459 -19.99 -7.46 5.80
N PHE A 460 -20.91 -6.58 6.20
CA PHE A 460 -20.75 -5.76 7.40
C PHE A 460 -21.48 -6.34 8.60
N TRP A 461 -20.99 -5.98 9.78
CA TRP A 461 -21.67 -6.31 11.01
C TRP A 461 -23.06 -5.63 11.10
N SER A 462 -23.99 -6.38 11.62
CA SER A 462 -25.30 -5.87 12.01
C SER A 462 -25.80 -6.62 13.24
N GLU A 463 -26.82 -6.10 13.91
CA GLU A 463 -27.41 -6.75 15.08
C GLU A 463 -28.01 -8.15 14.78
N LYS A 464 -28.18 -8.46 13.50
CA LYS A 464 -28.64 -9.80 13.03
C LYS A 464 -27.50 -10.83 12.99
N ASN A 465 -26.26 -10.39 13.11
CA ASN A 465 -25.09 -11.27 13.13
C ASN A 465 -24.93 -11.87 14.53
N ASN A 466 -25.23 -13.15 14.67
CA ASN A 466 -25.11 -13.89 15.92
C ASN A 466 -24.39 -15.22 15.69
N ALA A 467 -24.16 -15.98 16.74
CA ALA A 467 -23.46 -17.27 16.65
C ALA A 467 -24.15 -18.28 15.74
N GLU A 468 -25.48 -18.24 15.60
CA GLU A 468 -26.25 -19.15 14.75
C GLU A 468 -26.12 -18.81 13.28
N SER A 469 -25.78 -17.56 12.95
CA SER A 469 -25.56 -17.14 11.55
C SER A 469 -24.15 -17.44 11.05
N VAL A 470 -23.25 -17.90 11.92
CA VAL A 470 -21.86 -18.19 11.56
C VAL A 470 -21.78 -19.51 10.77
N MET A 471 -21.05 -19.48 9.67
CA MET A 471 -20.77 -20.66 8.87
C MET A 471 -20.02 -21.71 9.70
N SER A 472 -20.41 -22.98 9.60
CA SER A 472 -19.75 -24.03 10.35
C SER A 472 -18.29 -24.23 9.91
N ALA A 473 -17.43 -24.61 10.85
CA ALA A 473 -16.02 -24.87 10.60
C ALA A 473 -15.81 -25.92 9.49
N ASP A 474 -16.67 -26.96 9.45
CA ASP A 474 -16.60 -28.01 8.40
C ASP A 474 -16.84 -27.44 7.00
N LYS A 475 -17.77 -26.51 6.85
CA LYS A 475 -18.02 -25.85 5.56
C LYS A 475 -16.83 -24.99 5.12
N ILE A 476 -16.23 -24.23 6.05
CA ILE A 476 -15.05 -23.41 5.77
C ILE A 476 -13.87 -24.32 5.41
N LYS A 477 -13.69 -25.41 6.16
CA LYS A 477 -12.63 -26.39 5.91
C LYS A 477 -12.78 -27.04 4.53
N ALA A 478 -13.96 -27.50 4.19
CA ALA A 478 -14.22 -28.10 2.88
C ALA A 478 -13.98 -27.11 1.73
N ALA A 479 -14.37 -25.84 1.91
CA ALA A 479 -14.07 -24.79 0.96
C ALA A 479 -12.57 -24.56 0.82
N TYR A 480 -11.85 -24.48 1.92
CA TYR A 480 -10.40 -24.29 1.94
C TYR A 480 -9.69 -25.43 1.20
N GLU A 481 -9.99 -26.66 1.54
CA GLU A 481 -9.39 -27.85 0.92
C GLU A 481 -9.62 -27.83 -0.59
N HIS A 482 -10.87 -27.62 -1.02
CA HIS A 482 -11.22 -27.54 -2.44
C HIS A 482 -10.46 -26.43 -3.17
N MET A 483 -10.38 -25.22 -2.60
CA MET A 483 -9.69 -24.10 -3.24
C MET A 483 -8.18 -24.33 -3.33
N VAL A 484 -7.58 -24.88 -2.28
CA VAL A 484 -6.13 -25.13 -2.23
C VAL A 484 -5.72 -26.27 -3.17
N GLU A 485 -6.51 -27.33 -3.28
CA GLU A 485 -6.30 -28.43 -4.24
C GLU A 485 -6.28 -27.91 -5.68
N GLN A 486 -7.09 -26.89 -5.98
CA GLN A 486 -7.10 -26.22 -7.29
C GLN A 486 -5.96 -25.20 -7.46
N GLY A 487 -5.09 -25.01 -6.47
CA GLY A 487 -4.04 -23.98 -6.48
C GLY A 487 -4.60 -22.56 -6.40
N ASN A 488 -5.73 -22.37 -5.74
CA ASN A 488 -6.47 -21.13 -5.55
C ASN A 488 -6.38 -20.64 -4.10
N THR A 489 -6.96 -19.47 -3.82
CA THR A 489 -6.95 -18.84 -2.51
C THR A 489 -8.37 -18.70 -1.97
N LEU A 490 -8.56 -18.97 -0.68
CA LEU A 490 -9.81 -18.70 0.04
C LEU A 490 -9.65 -17.51 0.97
N VAL A 491 -10.58 -16.57 0.90
CA VAL A 491 -10.68 -15.42 1.82
C VAL A 491 -12.04 -15.47 2.52
N VAL A 492 -12.01 -15.45 3.85
CA VAL A 492 -13.22 -15.51 4.69
C VAL A 492 -13.47 -14.16 5.33
N ASN A 493 -14.62 -13.58 5.05
CA ASN A 493 -15.00 -12.28 5.58
C ASN A 493 -15.37 -12.35 7.06
N LEU A 494 -14.71 -11.53 7.85
CA LEU A 494 -15.05 -11.19 9.22
C LEU A 494 -15.57 -9.74 9.27
N ALA A 495 -16.70 -9.53 9.95
CA ALA A 495 -17.30 -8.22 10.13
C ALA A 495 -17.18 -7.79 11.61
N PRO A 496 -16.17 -7.01 11.99
CA PRO A 496 -16.06 -6.50 13.35
C PRO A 496 -17.26 -5.62 13.72
N GLY A 497 -17.73 -5.73 14.97
CA GLY A 497 -18.82 -4.90 15.51
C GLY A 497 -18.40 -3.45 15.77
N LYS A 498 -19.36 -2.68 16.33
CA LYS A 498 -19.20 -1.28 16.71
C LYS A 498 -18.19 -1.09 17.82
#